data_bb6da75e499ba281ef0402842ac49a5e
#
_entry.id   bb6da75e499ba281ef0402842ac49a5e
#
_cell.length_a   1.000
_cell.length_b   1.000
_cell.length_c   1.000
_cell.angle_alpha   90.00
_cell.angle_beta   90.00
_cell.angle_gamma   90.00
#
_symmetry.space_group_name_H-M   'P 1'
#
loop_
_entity.id
_entity.type
_entity.pdbx_description
1 polymer ?
#
loop_
_entity_poly.entity_id
_entity_poly.type
_entity_poly.pdbx_seq_one_letter_code
_entity_poly.pdbx_strand_id
1 'polypeptide(L)'
;MKNGHPALVEKSEYESWVKQALPQGLYADVVKIYGEAPGNYMSTVENGKSYLAVARIDLGNVVLLPQPMAAVGDDAFAIVHGAKTAPPHTYIGAYLWARYAFGADAMIHFGTHGSLEFTPQKQVALSSYDWPDRLVGTVPHFYYYTIGNVGESMMAKRRSYATTISYLTPPFMESKTRGQYKKLENEIQTYYKTDESGQLQASLAVKKIAVEMGLHRELRLDSLLDRPYSTEEIERIENFAEEIANEKMTGQLYTTGIPYSPEKIRSSVLAMSTDPIAYSLAALDKQNGKVSDKQLNSKVFFTQRYLDPAKRLVSQVLDGKKADEALVCQIAGITPEKLKEAHTILTPPKRGMMGKGKAKPVVQYTNEQKAEARAITEVERTITNIVNYKLALENSPEQEMQSVLNALSGGYI
;
A
#
# COMPACT_ATOMS: atom_id res chain seq x y z
N MET A 1 -13.19 15.58 -24.93
CA MET A 1 -13.28 15.12 -26.33
C MET A 1 -13.00 16.22 -27.37
N LYS A 2 -13.48 17.45 -27.23
CA LYS A 2 -13.27 18.51 -28.27
C LYS A 2 -11.81 18.81 -28.64
N ASN A 3 -10.84 18.58 -27.74
CA ASN A 3 -9.43 18.87 -27.95
C ASN A 3 -8.55 17.60 -28.04
N GLY A 4 -9.14 16.42 -28.03
CA GLY A 4 -8.45 15.14 -28.22
C GLY A 4 -8.70 14.61 -29.62
N HIS A 5 -7.89 13.67 -30.04
CA HIS A 5 -8.06 12.94 -31.30
C HIS A 5 -8.59 11.53 -31.01
N PRO A 6 -9.87 11.37 -30.60
CA PRO A 6 -10.42 10.05 -30.32
C PRO A 6 -10.46 9.20 -31.60
N ALA A 7 -10.37 7.91 -31.47
CA ALA A 7 -10.74 7.03 -32.57
C ALA A 7 -12.27 7.05 -32.71
N LEU A 8 -12.74 7.33 -33.92
CA LEU A 8 -14.16 7.30 -34.26
C LEU A 8 -14.48 5.96 -34.91
N VAL A 9 -15.37 5.20 -34.26
CA VAL A 9 -15.75 3.86 -34.69
C VAL A 9 -17.19 3.92 -35.20
N GLU A 10 -17.42 3.55 -36.45
CA GLU A 10 -18.78 3.47 -37.00
C GLU A 10 -19.60 2.40 -36.28
N LYS A 11 -20.94 2.62 -36.17
CA LYS A 11 -21.85 1.64 -35.54
C LYS A 11 -21.69 0.25 -36.14
N SER A 12 -21.64 0.13 -37.45
CA SER A 12 -21.50 -1.15 -38.16
C SER A 12 -20.21 -1.90 -37.85
N GLU A 13 -19.12 -1.18 -37.70
CA GLU A 13 -17.83 -1.72 -37.33
C GLU A 13 -17.83 -2.22 -35.89
N TYR A 14 -18.30 -1.41 -34.95
CA TYR A 14 -18.46 -1.79 -33.55
C TYR A 14 -19.36 -3.02 -33.39
N GLU A 15 -20.51 -3.06 -34.05
CA GLU A 15 -21.41 -4.21 -34.00
C GLU A 15 -20.80 -5.47 -34.60
N SER A 16 -19.93 -5.35 -35.61
CA SER A 16 -19.15 -6.47 -36.13
C SER A 16 -18.21 -7.06 -35.08
N TRP A 17 -17.51 -6.21 -34.33
CA TRP A 17 -16.64 -6.67 -33.23
C TRP A 17 -17.44 -7.30 -32.10
N VAL A 18 -18.56 -6.68 -31.72
CA VAL A 18 -19.47 -7.24 -30.70
C VAL A 18 -19.95 -8.64 -31.08
N LYS A 19 -20.37 -8.83 -32.33
CA LYS A 19 -20.82 -10.13 -32.84
C LYS A 19 -19.72 -11.19 -32.78
N GLN A 20 -18.45 -10.80 -32.95
CA GLN A 20 -17.32 -11.72 -32.86
C GLN A 20 -16.95 -12.02 -31.41
N ALA A 21 -17.01 -11.02 -30.52
CA ALA A 21 -16.48 -11.11 -29.17
C ALA A 21 -17.50 -11.62 -28.14
N LEU A 22 -18.75 -11.18 -28.25
CA LEU A 22 -19.76 -11.34 -27.19
C LEU A 22 -20.82 -12.37 -27.55
N PRO A 23 -21.23 -13.24 -26.61
CA PRO A 23 -22.48 -13.98 -26.72
C PRO A 23 -23.68 -13.04 -26.86
N GLN A 24 -24.66 -13.44 -27.65
CA GLN A 24 -25.83 -12.64 -27.94
C GLN A 24 -26.57 -12.15 -26.68
N GLY A 25 -26.64 -12.97 -25.64
CA GLY A 25 -27.29 -12.63 -24.37
C GLY A 25 -26.60 -11.48 -23.62
N LEU A 26 -25.27 -11.42 -23.62
CA LEU A 26 -24.53 -10.30 -22.99
C LEU A 26 -24.78 -8.98 -23.71
N TYR A 27 -24.80 -8.99 -25.03
CA TYR A 27 -25.06 -7.77 -25.78
C TYR A 27 -26.50 -7.30 -25.66
N ALA A 28 -27.46 -8.21 -25.57
CA ALA A 28 -28.87 -7.86 -25.33
C ALA A 28 -29.05 -7.11 -24.01
N ASP A 29 -28.34 -7.45 -22.97
CA ASP A 29 -28.34 -6.73 -21.69
C ASP A 29 -27.81 -5.30 -21.84
N VAL A 30 -26.78 -5.08 -22.66
CA VAL A 30 -26.25 -3.74 -22.96
C VAL A 30 -27.33 -2.89 -23.68
N VAL A 31 -27.92 -3.43 -24.73
CA VAL A 31 -28.95 -2.73 -25.50
C VAL A 31 -30.17 -2.41 -24.63
N LYS A 32 -30.58 -3.31 -23.76
CA LYS A 32 -31.69 -3.12 -22.82
C LYS A 32 -31.46 -1.92 -21.89
N ILE A 33 -30.23 -1.70 -21.45
CA ILE A 33 -29.87 -0.66 -20.46
C ILE A 33 -29.52 0.66 -21.16
N TYR A 34 -28.72 0.62 -22.22
CA TYR A 34 -28.14 1.81 -22.85
C TYR A 34 -28.70 2.12 -24.23
N GLY A 35 -29.64 1.33 -24.73
CA GLY A 35 -30.17 1.45 -26.08
C GLY A 35 -29.25 0.89 -27.15
N GLU A 36 -29.60 1.11 -28.39
CA GLU A 36 -28.81 0.71 -29.55
C GLU A 36 -27.47 1.45 -29.61
N ALA A 37 -26.46 0.78 -30.18
CA ALA A 37 -25.13 1.39 -30.40
C ALA A 37 -25.24 2.62 -31.31
N PRO A 38 -24.38 3.64 -31.10
CA PRO A 38 -23.33 3.75 -30.09
C PRO A 38 -23.80 4.24 -28.71
N GLY A 39 -25.12 4.40 -28.49
CA GLY A 39 -25.67 5.02 -27.29
C GLY A 39 -25.45 6.54 -27.23
N ASN A 40 -25.76 7.14 -26.07
CA ASN A 40 -25.66 8.60 -25.90
C ASN A 40 -24.41 9.06 -25.15
N TYR A 41 -23.61 8.13 -24.63
CA TYR A 41 -22.43 8.44 -23.83
C TYR A 41 -21.15 8.22 -24.64
N MET A 42 -20.29 9.25 -24.71
CA MET A 42 -19.08 9.27 -25.52
C MET A 42 -19.32 8.84 -26.98
N SER A 43 -20.41 9.32 -27.54
CA SER A 43 -20.74 9.20 -28.95
C SER A 43 -20.75 10.57 -29.62
N THR A 44 -20.56 10.59 -30.93
CA THR A 44 -20.63 11.81 -31.74
C THR A 44 -21.34 11.54 -33.05
N VAL A 45 -21.86 12.61 -33.66
CA VAL A 45 -22.45 12.53 -35.01
C VAL A 45 -21.60 13.39 -35.93
N GLU A 46 -21.06 12.77 -36.99
CA GLU A 46 -20.31 13.45 -38.04
C GLU A 46 -20.91 13.08 -39.40
N ASN A 47 -21.20 14.08 -40.23
CA ASN A 47 -21.78 13.90 -41.56
C ASN A 47 -23.05 13.00 -41.54
N GLY A 48 -23.90 13.14 -40.52
CA GLY A 48 -25.12 12.37 -40.36
C GLY A 48 -24.97 10.92 -39.92
N LYS A 49 -23.73 10.47 -39.63
CA LYS A 49 -23.45 9.15 -39.08
C LYS A 49 -23.11 9.23 -37.60
N SER A 50 -23.53 8.24 -36.84
CA SER A 50 -23.22 8.11 -35.41
C SER A 50 -21.97 7.27 -35.22
N TYR A 51 -21.04 7.76 -34.38
CA TYR A 51 -19.80 7.12 -34.05
C TYR A 51 -19.66 6.93 -32.54
N LEU A 52 -19.06 5.81 -32.16
CA LEU A 52 -18.50 5.62 -30.83
C LEU A 52 -17.12 6.28 -30.78
N ALA A 53 -16.87 7.09 -29.76
CA ALA A 53 -15.59 7.76 -29.59
C ALA A 53 -14.73 7.04 -28.56
N VAL A 54 -13.58 6.51 -28.97
CA VAL A 54 -12.58 5.89 -28.09
C VAL A 54 -11.49 6.90 -27.79
N ALA A 55 -11.43 7.39 -26.56
CA ALA A 55 -10.40 8.30 -26.12
C ALA A 55 -9.02 7.61 -26.14
N ARG A 56 -8.02 8.24 -26.72
CA ARG A 56 -6.68 7.67 -26.84
C ARG A 56 -5.59 8.73 -26.94
N ILE A 57 -4.38 8.34 -26.58
CA ILE A 57 -3.15 9.00 -26.98
C ILE A 57 -2.36 7.98 -27.79
N ASP A 58 -2.14 8.29 -29.05
CA ASP A 58 -1.45 7.43 -30.03
C ASP A 58 0.06 7.72 -30.00
N LEU A 59 0.85 6.71 -29.73
CA LEU A 59 2.31 6.75 -29.67
C LEU A 59 2.94 5.74 -30.65
N GLY A 60 2.27 5.47 -31.77
CA GLY A 60 2.70 4.50 -32.79
C GLY A 60 2.37 3.07 -32.39
N ASN A 61 3.36 2.28 -32.01
CA ASN A 61 3.15 0.88 -31.58
C ASN A 61 2.58 0.77 -30.14
N VAL A 62 2.42 1.88 -29.44
CA VAL A 62 1.80 1.95 -28.12
C VAL A 62 0.66 2.94 -28.16
N VAL A 63 -0.44 2.59 -27.53
CA VAL A 63 -1.58 3.49 -27.34
C VAL A 63 -1.92 3.57 -25.85
N LEU A 64 -2.16 4.78 -25.36
CA LEU A 64 -2.66 4.97 -23.99
C LEU A 64 -4.17 5.23 -24.07
N LEU A 65 -4.92 4.37 -23.39
CA LEU A 65 -6.36 4.50 -23.25
C LEU A 65 -6.67 4.88 -21.80
N PRO A 66 -7.36 6.01 -21.54
CA PRO A 66 -7.90 6.22 -20.19
C PRO A 66 -8.90 5.11 -19.88
N GLN A 67 -8.90 4.61 -18.63
CA GLN A 67 -9.83 3.57 -18.21
C GLN A 67 -11.26 4.05 -18.43
N PRO A 68 -12.06 3.38 -19.27
CA PRO A 68 -13.44 3.77 -19.46
C PRO A 68 -14.27 3.55 -18.20
N MET A 69 -15.30 4.34 -18.01
CA MET A 69 -16.24 4.12 -16.90
C MET A 69 -17.07 2.86 -17.15
N ALA A 70 -17.10 1.97 -16.17
CA ALA A 70 -17.86 0.70 -16.25
C ALA A 70 -19.37 0.88 -16.18
N ALA A 71 -19.87 2.08 -15.84
CA ALA A 71 -21.28 2.50 -15.92
C ALA A 71 -21.38 4.01 -16.13
N VAL A 72 -22.61 4.48 -16.36
CA VAL A 72 -22.94 5.90 -16.57
C VAL A 72 -23.70 6.42 -15.36
N GLY A 73 -23.34 7.64 -14.88
CA GLY A 73 -24.01 8.27 -13.74
C GLY A 73 -23.68 7.62 -12.40
N ASP A 74 -24.63 7.65 -11.47
CA ASP A 74 -24.47 7.16 -10.09
C ASP A 74 -24.28 5.64 -10.02
N ASP A 75 -24.62 4.90 -11.07
CA ASP A 75 -24.44 3.45 -11.15
C ASP A 75 -22.96 3.02 -11.23
N ALA A 76 -22.05 3.94 -11.57
CA ALA A 76 -20.63 3.63 -11.66
C ALA A 76 -20.06 3.13 -10.33
N PHE A 77 -20.51 3.72 -9.22
CA PHE A 77 -20.13 3.27 -7.87
C PHE A 77 -20.79 1.93 -7.51
N ALA A 78 -22.04 1.74 -7.90
CA ALA A 78 -22.81 0.54 -7.61
C ALA A 78 -22.21 -0.72 -8.28
N ILE A 79 -21.63 -0.60 -9.48
CA ILE A 79 -20.99 -1.73 -10.18
C ILE A 79 -19.77 -2.24 -9.42
N VAL A 80 -18.90 -1.36 -8.95
CA VAL A 80 -17.74 -1.72 -8.15
C VAL A 80 -18.15 -2.44 -6.86
N HIS A 81 -19.35 -2.15 -6.35
CA HIS A 81 -19.91 -2.73 -5.12
C HIS A 81 -20.93 -3.86 -5.36
N GLY A 82 -20.97 -4.45 -6.55
CA GLY A 82 -21.69 -5.69 -6.83
C GLY A 82 -23.04 -5.55 -7.54
N ALA A 83 -23.37 -4.39 -8.10
CA ALA A 83 -24.54 -4.25 -8.97
C ALA A 83 -24.35 -5.08 -10.24
N LYS A 84 -25.42 -5.79 -10.65
CA LYS A 84 -25.43 -6.66 -11.82
C LYS A 84 -25.88 -5.89 -13.06
N THR A 85 -25.14 -4.86 -13.46
CA THR A 85 -25.46 -4.10 -14.66
C THR A 85 -24.40 -4.31 -15.74
N ALA A 86 -24.81 -4.38 -17.01
CA ALA A 86 -23.85 -4.52 -18.11
C ALA A 86 -23.00 -3.25 -18.27
N PRO A 87 -21.75 -3.34 -18.71
CA PRO A 87 -20.94 -2.17 -19.05
C PRO A 87 -21.49 -1.46 -20.30
N PRO A 88 -21.34 -0.12 -20.42
CA PRO A 88 -21.83 0.65 -21.55
C PRO A 88 -21.04 0.39 -22.84
N HIS A 89 -21.61 0.79 -23.98
CA HIS A 89 -20.96 0.64 -25.29
C HIS A 89 -19.54 1.22 -25.36
N THR A 90 -19.31 2.34 -24.69
CA THR A 90 -17.98 2.98 -24.62
C THR A 90 -16.94 2.13 -23.89
N TYR A 91 -17.35 1.45 -22.83
CA TYR A 91 -16.48 0.53 -22.11
C TYR A 91 -16.11 -0.66 -22.99
N ILE A 92 -17.11 -1.31 -23.57
CA ILE A 92 -16.94 -2.44 -24.48
C ILE A 92 -16.11 -2.01 -25.68
N GLY A 93 -16.46 -0.86 -26.27
CA GLY A 93 -15.80 -0.33 -27.46
C GLY A 93 -14.32 -0.05 -27.29
N ALA A 94 -13.89 0.43 -26.12
CA ALA A 94 -12.46 0.66 -25.86
C ALA A 94 -11.63 -0.63 -25.90
N TYR A 95 -12.12 -1.69 -25.25
CA TYR A 95 -11.43 -3.00 -25.28
C TYR A 95 -11.47 -3.66 -26.67
N LEU A 96 -12.62 -3.62 -27.35
CA LEU A 96 -12.73 -4.20 -28.68
C LEU A 96 -11.96 -3.41 -29.73
N TRP A 97 -11.88 -2.09 -29.61
CA TRP A 97 -11.02 -1.25 -30.45
C TRP A 97 -9.55 -1.61 -30.27
N ALA A 98 -9.09 -1.77 -29.03
CA ALA A 98 -7.70 -2.18 -28.78
C ALA A 98 -7.37 -3.53 -29.44
N ARG A 99 -8.32 -4.48 -29.42
CA ARG A 99 -8.14 -5.81 -30.00
C ARG A 99 -8.25 -5.84 -31.51
N TYR A 100 -9.28 -5.21 -32.08
CA TYR A 100 -9.64 -5.41 -33.49
C TYR A 100 -9.20 -4.29 -34.40
N ALA A 101 -9.16 -3.05 -33.93
CA ALA A 101 -8.72 -1.91 -34.75
C ALA A 101 -7.26 -1.57 -34.54
N PHE A 102 -6.78 -1.48 -33.30
CA PHE A 102 -5.37 -1.26 -33.01
C PHE A 102 -4.54 -2.52 -33.20
N GLY A 103 -5.11 -3.69 -32.97
CA GLY A 103 -4.43 -4.97 -33.12
C GLY A 103 -3.39 -5.22 -32.02
N ALA A 104 -3.74 -4.90 -30.77
CA ALA A 104 -2.82 -5.02 -29.64
C ALA A 104 -2.30 -6.45 -29.44
N ASP A 105 -0.98 -6.62 -29.41
CA ASP A 105 -0.30 -7.87 -29.04
C ASP A 105 -0.33 -8.13 -27.51
N ALA A 106 -0.48 -7.07 -26.71
CA ALA A 106 -0.59 -7.14 -25.26
C ALA A 106 -1.42 -5.98 -24.72
N MET A 107 -2.07 -6.19 -23.59
CA MET A 107 -2.83 -5.18 -22.85
C MET A 107 -2.28 -5.04 -21.45
N ILE A 108 -1.93 -3.81 -21.05
CA ILE A 108 -1.42 -3.50 -19.72
C ILE A 108 -2.42 -2.60 -19.00
N HIS A 109 -3.00 -3.08 -17.93
CA HIS A 109 -3.69 -2.26 -16.95
C HIS A 109 -2.65 -1.62 -16.03
N PHE A 110 -2.60 -0.28 -16.03
CA PHE A 110 -1.62 0.49 -15.29
C PHE A 110 -2.31 1.32 -14.21
N GLY A 111 -2.09 0.99 -12.95
CA GLY A 111 -2.69 1.74 -11.84
C GLY A 111 -2.82 0.94 -10.55
N THR A 112 -3.42 1.56 -9.53
CA THR A 112 -3.66 0.94 -8.24
C THR A 112 -4.65 -0.22 -8.34
N HIS A 113 -5.67 -0.06 -9.18
CA HIS A 113 -6.67 -1.08 -9.55
C HIS A 113 -7.22 -0.74 -10.94
N GLY A 114 -7.82 -1.72 -11.59
CA GLY A 114 -8.59 -1.52 -12.82
C GLY A 114 -10.10 -1.49 -12.53
N SER A 115 -10.90 -1.71 -13.56
CA SER A 115 -12.34 -1.87 -13.42
C SER A 115 -12.86 -3.17 -14.01
N LEU A 116 -12.06 -3.82 -14.84
CA LEU A 116 -12.47 -5.03 -15.56
C LEU A 116 -12.79 -6.19 -14.61
N GLU A 117 -12.01 -6.36 -13.56
CA GLU A 117 -12.19 -7.35 -12.50
C GLU A 117 -13.43 -7.13 -11.65
N PHE A 118 -14.00 -5.93 -11.67
CA PHE A 118 -15.24 -5.57 -10.95
C PHE A 118 -16.49 -5.68 -11.80
N THR A 119 -16.36 -5.97 -13.11
CA THR A 119 -17.53 -6.20 -13.95
C THR A 119 -18.38 -7.36 -13.43
N PRO A 120 -19.73 -7.31 -13.63
CA PRO A 120 -20.61 -8.31 -13.07
C PRO A 120 -20.36 -9.71 -13.58
N GLN A 121 -20.89 -10.69 -12.90
CA GLN A 121 -20.93 -12.13 -13.09
C GLN A 121 -19.99 -12.90 -12.13
N LYS A 122 -19.28 -13.93 -12.58
CA LYS A 122 -18.52 -14.81 -11.71
C LYS A 122 -17.32 -14.15 -11.06
N GLN A 123 -17.07 -14.54 -9.82
CA GLN A 123 -15.92 -14.09 -9.03
C GLN A 123 -14.65 -14.92 -9.31
N VAL A 124 -14.82 -16.15 -9.76
CA VAL A 124 -13.75 -17.13 -10.00
C VAL A 124 -14.18 -18.08 -11.12
N ALA A 125 -13.22 -18.62 -11.84
CA ALA A 125 -13.45 -19.55 -12.94
C ALA A 125 -14.37 -18.95 -14.01
N LEU A 126 -13.87 -17.94 -14.69
CA LEU A 126 -14.58 -17.20 -15.73
C LEU A 126 -15.09 -18.13 -16.82
N SER A 127 -16.24 -17.77 -17.38
CA SER A 127 -16.86 -18.46 -18.49
C SER A 127 -17.01 -17.53 -19.68
N SER A 128 -17.45 -18.08 -20.80
CA SER A 128 -17.76 -17.31 -22.00
C SER A 128 -18.92 -16.29 -21.83
N TYR A 129 -19.53 -16.21 -20.65
CA TYR A 129 -20.54 -15.23 -20.29
C TYR A 129 -20.05 -14.17 -19.30
N ASP A 130 -18.73 -14.16 -19.03
CA ASP A 130 -18.12 -13.19 -18.13
C ASP A 130 -17.42 -12.08 -18.93
N TRP A 131 -17.65 -10.83 -18.56
CA TRP A 131 -17.15 -9.66 -19.29
C TRP A 131 -15.63 -9.65 -19.45
N PRO A 132 -14.81 -9.92 -18.42
CA PRO A 132 -13.37 -9.92 -18.58
C PRO A 132 -12.87 -10.91 -19.62
N ASP A 133 -13.45 -12.13 -19.63
CA ASP A 133 -13.12 -13.17 -20.61
C ASP A 133 -13.39 -12.70 -22.05
N ARG A 134 -14.50 -12.05 -22.27
CA ARG A 134 -14.91 -11.59 -23.60
C ARG A 134 -14.17 -10.35 -24.08
N LEU A 135 -13.92 -9.38 -23.18
CA LEU A 135 -13.30 -8.11 -23.53
C LEU A 135 -11.80 -8.27 -23.76
N VAL A 136 -11.10 -9.02 -22.93
CA VAL A 136 -9.67 -9.31 -23.11
C VAL A 136 -9.47 -10.36 -24.22
N GLY A 137 -10.28 -11.42 -24.25
CA GLY A 137 -10.16 -12.51 -25.21
C GLY A 137 -8.83 -13.23 -25.09
N THR A 138 -8.12 -13.36 -26.23
CA THR A 138 -6.82 -14.05 -26.30
C THR A 138 -5.61 -13.12 -26.19
N VAL A 139 -5.82 -11.82 -25.99
CA VAL A 139 -4.72 -10.86 -25.83
C VAL A 139 -4.07 -11.06 -24.46
N PRO A 140 -2.73 -11.24 -24.38
CA PRO A 140 -2.01 -11.27 -23.13
C PRO A 140 -2.34 -10.06 -22.27
N HIS A 141 -2.79 -10.30 -21.03
CA HIS A 141 -3.26 -9.25 -20.13
C HIS A 141 -2.37 -9.15 -18.91
N PHE A 142 -1.83 -7.97 -18.69
CA PHE A 142 -0.95 -7.63 -17.58
C PHE A 142 -1.61 -6.60 -16.67
N TYR A 143 -1.40 -6.74 -15.39
CA TYR A 143 -1.87 -5.81 -14.38
C TYR A 143 -0.68 -5.26 -13.62
N TYR A 144 -0.35 -4.00 -13.90
CA TYR A 144 0.78 -3.30 -13.30
C TYR A 144 0.28 -2.40 -12.17
N TYR A 145 0.54 -2.79 -10.93
CA TYR A 145 -0.09 -2.23 -9.73
C TYR A 145 0.92 -1.98 -8.61
N THR A 146 0.52 -1.20 -7.59
CA THR A 146 1.37 -0.96 -6.41
C THR A 146 1.48 -2.21 -5.53
N ILE A 147 2.70 -2.51 -5.08
CA ILE A 147 3.02 -3.72 -4.29
C ILE A 147 2.20 -3.85 -3.00
N GLY A 148 1.74 -2.74 -2.43
CA GLY A 148 0.91 -2.74 -1.22
C GLY A 148 -0.53 -3.21 -1.43
N ASN A 149 -1.01 -3.31 -2.67
CA ASN A 149 -2.41 -3.61 -2.98
C ASN A 149 -2.65 -5.09 -3.34
N VAL A 150 -2.31 -5.98 -2.43
CA VAL A 150 -2.37 -7.45 -2.64
C VAL A 150 -3.78 -7.94 -2.92
N GLY A 151 -4.81 -7.41 -2.26
CA GLY A 151 -6.20 -7.82 -2.42
C GLY A 151 -6.69 -7.63 -3.85
N GLU A 152 -6.47 -6.47 -4.43
CA GLU A 152 -6.88 -6.16 -5.79
C GLU A 152 -6.05 -6.89 -6.85
N SER A 153 -4.76 -7.11 -6.60
CA SER A 153 -3.93 -7.98 -7.43
C SER A 153 -4.52 -9.40 -7.55
N MET A 154 -4.96 -9.96 -6.43
CA MET A 154 -5.61 -11.27 -6.44
C MET A 154 -6.95 -11.26 -7.17
N MET A 155 -7.72 -10.17 -7.09
CA MET A 155 -8.94 -9.98 -7.86
C MET A 155 -8.66 -9.94 -9.35
N ALA A 156 -7.70 -9.11 -9.80
CA ALA A 156 -7.29 -9.01 -11.19
C ALA A 156 -6.82 -10.36 -11.76
N LYS A 157 -6.01 -11.09 -11.01
CA LYS A 157 -5.53 -12.42 -11.39
C LYS A 157 -6.66 -13.43 -11.56
N ARG A 158 -7.65 -13.42 -10.67
CA ARG A 158 -8.76 -14.40 -10.68
C ARG A 158 -9.89 -14.03 -11.64
N ARG A 159 -10.15 -12.73 -11.81
CA ARG A 159 -11.34 -12.21 -12.50
C ARG A 159 -11.04 -11.60 -13.86
N SER A 160 -9.79 -11.41 -14.23
CA SER A 160 -9.42 -10.89 -15.55
C SER A 160 -8.23 -11.62 -16.18
N TYR A 161 -7.83 -12.76 -15.62
CA TYR A 161 -6.69 -13.56 -16.08
C TYR A 161 -5.36 -12.77 -16.17
N ALA A 162 -5.23 -11.70 -15.41
CA ALA A 162 -4.08 -10.83 -15.50
C ALA A 162 -2.83 -11.51 -14.90
N THR A 163 -1.71 -11.38 -15.61
CA THR A 163 -0.39 -11.56 -15.03
C THR A 163 -0.07 -10.31 -14.23
N THR A 164 0.16 -10.46 -12.92
CA THR A 164 0.38 -9.32 -12.03
C THR A 164 1.85 -8.96 -11.94
N ILE A 165 2.16 -7.69 -12.18
CA ILE A 165 3.49 -7.10 -12.05
C ILE A 165 3.35 -5.96 -11.04
N SER A 166 4.22 -5.90 -10.03
CA SER A 166 4.14 -4.86 -9.01
C SER A 166 5.24 -3.82 -9.17
N TYR A 167 4.92 -2.59 -8.77
CA TYR A 167 5.86 -1.50 -8.60
C TYR A 167 5.88 -1.01 -7.16
N LEU A 168 6.88 -0.22 -6.80
CA LEU A 168 7.04 0.31 -5.45
C LEU A 168 5.86 1.18 -5.02
N THR A 169 5.57 1.13 -3.72
CA THR A 169 4.71 2.13 -3.08
C THR A 169 5.38 3.51 -3.13
N PRO A 170 4.60 4.59 -3.03
CA PRO A 170 5.18 5.92 -2.80
C PRO A 170 6.13 5.92 -1.60
N PRO A 171 7.18 6.75 -1.61
CA PRO A 171 8.14 6.80 -0.51
C PRO A 171 7.46 7.22 0.78
N PHE A 172 7.79 6.57 1.88
CA PHE A 172 7.33 6.98 3.19
C PHE A 172 8.15 8.17 3.69
N MET A 173 7.46 9.16 4.23
CA MET A 173 8.05 10.36 4.79
C MET A 173 7.49 10.61 6.20
N GLU A 174 8.29 11.20 7.07
CA GLU A 174 7.79 11.67 8.36
C GLU A 174 6.81 12.83 8.18
N SER A 175 5.82 12.90 9.05
CA SER A 175 4.82 13.98 9.04
C SER A 175 5.49 15.35 9.15
N LYS A 176 5.10 16.30 8.30
CA LYS A 176 5.57 17.69 8.35
C LYS A 176 5.04 18.47 9.58
N THR A 177 4.06 17.91 10.28
CA THR A 177 3.46 18.51 11.48
C THR A 177 4.39 18.49 12.70
N ARG A 178 5.50 17.75 12.64
CA ARG A 178 6.47 17.63 13.74
C ARG A 178 6.97 18.97 14.28
N GLY A 179 7.10 20.01 13.43
CA GLY A 179 7.51 21.36 13.87
C GLY A 179 6.49 22.06 14.77
N GLN A 180 5.20 21.87 14.54
CA GLN A 180 4.13 22.41 15.38
C GLN A 180 4.02 21.64 16.70
N TYR A 181 4.16 20.32 16.66
CA TYR A 181 4.17 19.47 17.85
C TYR A 181 5.34 19.76 18.78
N LYS A 182 6.50 20.16 18.25
CA LYS A 182 7.65 20.53 19.08
C LYS A 182 7.38 21.70 20.01
N LYS A 183 6.54 22.67 19.60
CA LYS A 183 6.10 23.77 20.48
C LYS A 183 5.22 23.24 21.61
N LEU A 184 4.26 22.38 21.27
CA LEU A 184 3.39 21.74 22.24
C LEU A 184 4.19 20.89 23.24
N GLU A 185 5.12 20.09 22.75
CA GLU A 185 6.02 19.25 23.57
C GLU A 185 6.82 20.11 24.57
N ASN A 186 7.39 21.24 24.13
CA ASN A 186 8.12 22.13 24.99
C ASN A 186 7.24 22.71 26.12
N GLU A 187 6.00 23.09 25.82
CA GLU A 187 5.08 23.61 26.83
C GLU A 187 4.63 22.50 27.82
N ILE A 188 4.41 21.29 27.33
CA ILE A 188 4.11 20.13 28.17
C ILE A 188 5.30 19.81 29.09
N GLN A 189 6.52 19.83 28.57
CA GLN A 189 7.74 19.67 29.39
C GLN A 189 7.90 20.77 30.43
N THR A 190 7.51 21.98 30.09
CA THR A 190 7.48 23.12 31.03
C THR A 190 6.45 22.87 32.14
N TYR A 191 5.25 22.41 31.79
CA TYR A 191 4.21 22.05 32.76
C TYR A 191 4.71 21.02 33.80
N TYR A 192 5.37 19.94 33.36
CA TYR A 192 5.89 18.92 34.27
C TYR A 192 7.07 19.37 35.15
N LYS A 193 7.81 20.39 34.73
CA LYS A 193 8.95 20.95 35.49
C LYS A 193 8.57 22.09 36.43
N THR A 194 7.39 22.64 36.23
CA THR A 194 6.90 23.78 37.00
C THR A 194 6.28 23.32 38.32
N ASP A 195 6.53 24.07 39.41
CA ASP A 195 5.93 23.85 40.70
C ASP A 195 4.41 24.13 40.73
N GLU A 196 3.73 23.76 41.80
CA GLU A 196 2.29 23.93 41.91
C GLU A 196 1.81 25.38 41.69
N SER A 197 2.64 26.38 42.03
CA SER A 197 2.30 27.78 41.86
C SER A 197 2.24 28.26 40.40
N GLY A 198 3.01 27.63 39.54
CA GLY A 198 3.07 27.95 38.09
C GLY A 198 2.28 26.99 37.21
N GLN A 199 1.86 25.83 37.73
CA GLN A 199 1.20 24.78 36.96
C GLN A 199 -0.08 25.23 36.25
N LEU A 200 -0.85 26.13 36.86
CA LEU A 200 -2.06 26.70 36.24
C LEU A 200 -1.73 27.44 34.94
N GLN A 201 -0.73 28.30 34.96
CA GLN A 201 -0.33 29.07 33.77
C GLN A 201 0.28 28.14 32.70
N ALA A 202 1.10 27.18 33.10
CA ALA A 202 1.69 26.22 32.17
C ALA A 202 0.61 25.34 31.53
N SER A 203 -0.40 24.89 32.28
CA SER A 203 -1.54 24.14 31.73
C SER A 203 -2.36 24.98 30.73
N LEU A 204 -2.59 26.26 31.01
CA LEU A 204 -3.27 27.17 30.06
C LEU A 204 -2.45 27.40 28.79
N ALA A 205 -1.12 27.44 28.88
CA ALA A 205 -0.25 27.53 27.71
C ALA A 205 -0.34 26.28 26.84
N VAL A 206 -0.30 25.09 27.42
CA VAL A 206 -0.55 23.80 26.73
C VAL A 206 -1.91 23.81 26.06
N LYS A 207 -2.97 24.22 26.81
CA LYS A 207 -4.33 24.28 26.30
C LYS A 207 -4.46 25.19 25.09
N LYS A 208 -3.88 26.38 25.16
CA LYS A 208 -3.89 27.34 24.04
C LYS A 208 -3.36 26.70 22.75
N ILE A 209 -2.20 26.06 22.81
CA ILE A 209 -1.59 25.42 21.64
C ILE A 209 -2.44 24.23 21.17
N ALA A 210 -2.92 23.41 22.09
CA ALA A 210 -3.77 22.25 21.76
C ALA A 210 -5.09 22.68 21.09
N VAL A 211 -5.68 23.79 21.48
CA VAL A 211 -6.88 24.37 20.87
C VAL A 211 -6.54 24.97 19.48
N GLU A 212 -5.45 25.71 19.34
CA GLU A 212 -4.96 26.25 18.07
C GLU A 212 -4.69 25.14 17.05
N MET A 213 -4.15 23.99 17.49
CA MET A 213 -3.89 22.83 16.66
C MET A 213 -5.15 21.97 16.42
N GLY A 214 -6.27 22.27 17.04
CA GLY A 214 -7.51 21.51 16.91
C GLY A 214 -7.57 20.18 17.68
N LEU A 215 -6.55 19.82 18.48
CA LEU A 215 -6.44 18.56 19.20
C LEU A 215 -7.58 18.35 20.21
N HIS A 216 -8.09 19.45 20.77
CA HIS A 216 -9.23 19.42 21.69
C HIS A 216 -10.49 18.77 21.08
N ARG A 217 -10.70 18.91 19.75
CA ARG A 217 -11.86 18.32 19.04
C ARG A 217 -11.73 16.81 18.98
N GLU A 218 -10.57 16.34 18.55
CA GLU A 218 -10.30 14.90 18.42
C GLU A 218 -10.35 14.17 19.76
N LEU A 219 -9.83 14.82 20.81
CA LEU A 219 -9.80 14.29 22.16
C LEU A 219 -11.07 14.58 22.97
N ARG A 220 -12.05 15.32 22.40
CA ARG A 220 -13.28 15.76 23.06
C ARG A 220 -13.02 16.48 24.37
N LEU A 221 -12.07 17.44 24.33
CA LEU A 221 -11.69 18.26 25.47
C LEU A 221 -12.34 19.65 25.35
N ASP A 222 -12.46 20.31 26.49
CA ASP A 222 -12.94 21.68 26.57
C ASP A 222 -11.98 22.68 25.89
N SER A 223 -12.50 23.68 25.21
CA SER A 223 -11.74 24.72 24.49
C SER A 223 -11.71 26.08 25.19
N LEU A 224 -12.40 26.23 26.33
CA LEU A 224 -12.45 27.51 27.06
C LEU A 224 -11.11 27.77 27.75
N LEU A 225 -10.48 28.93 27.45
CA LEU A 225 -9.15 29.26 27.95
C LEU A 225 -9.14 29.82 29.40
N ASP A 226 -10.27 29.85 30.06
CA ASP A 226 -10.42 30.24 31.47
C ASP A 226 -10.24 29.09 32.45
N ARG A 227 -10.29 27.86 31.97
CA ARG A 227 -10.12 26.62 32.72
C ARG A 227 -8.89 25.85 32.28
N PRO A 228 -7.93 25.56 33.18
CA PRO A 228 -6.76 24.73 32.83
C PRO A 228 -7.14 23.30 32.54
N TYR A 229 -6.33 22.58 31.78
CA TYR A 229 -6.42 21.14 31.67
C TYR A 229 -5.84 20.47 32.92
N SER A 230 -6.43 19.35 33.31
CA SER A 230 -5.88 18.44 34.31
C SER A 230 -4.63 17.72 33.78
N THR A 231 -3.85 17.15 34.68
CA THR A 231 -2.70 16.32 34.34
C THR A 231 -3.08 15.17 33.39
N GLU A 232 -4.21 14.52 33.63
CA GLU A 232 -4.72 13.44 32.80
C GLU A 232 -5.09 13.93 31.38
N GLU A 233 -5.70 15.11 31.27
CA GLU A 233 -6.01 15.73 29.98
C GLU A 233 -4.74 16.11 29.22
N ILE A 234 -3.71 16.60 29.90
CA ILE A 234 -2.40 16.90 29.31
C ILE A 234 -1.70 15.63 28.84
N GLU A 235 -1.70 14.55 29.63
CA GLU A 235 -1.15 13.26 29.22
C GLU A 235 -1.86 12.70 27.98
N ARG A 236 -3.16 12.87 27.85
CA ARG A 236 -3.91 12.49 26.65
C ARG A 236 -3.51 13.30 25.45
N ILE A 237 -3.32 14.60 25.59
CA ILE A 237 -2.86 15.49 24.52
C ILE A 237 -1.44 15.10 24.10
N GLU A 238 -0.55 14.86 25.05
CA GLU A 238 0.84 14.47 24.81
C GLU A 238 0.92 13.15 24.01
N ASN A 239 0.20 12.14 24.46
CA ASN A 239 0.19 10.85 23.77
C ASN A 239 -0.38 10.94 22.35
N PHE A 240 -1.46 11.69 22.16
CA PHE A 240 -2.08 11.86 20.85
C PHE A 240 -1.20 12.68 19.90
N ALA A 241 -0.59 13.75 20.39
CA ALA A 241 0.33 14.57 19.65
C ALA A 241 1.55 13.75 19.18
N GLU A 242 2.10 12.92 20.05
CA GLU A 242 3.23 12.03 19.73
C GLU A 242 2.84 10.96 18.69
N GLU A 243 1.63 10.41 18.78
CA GLU A 243 1.12 9.45 17.79
C GLU A 243 1.08 10.07 16.39
N ILE A 244 0.49 11.28 16.25
CA ILE A 244 0.43 11.98 14.96
C ILE A 244 1.82 12.42 14.49
N ALA A 245 2.71 12.85 15.38
CA ALA A 245 4.07 13.27 15.02
C ALA A 245 4.91 12.08 14.46
N ASN A 246 4.60 10.86 14.88
CA ASN A 246 5.25 9.64 14.39
C ASN A 246 4.50 8.98 13.24
N GLU A 247 3.36 9.53 12.81
CA GLU A 247 2.61 8.99 11.68
C GLU A 247 3.45 9.06 10.41
N LYS A 248 3.45 7.94 9.68
CA LYS A 248 4.17 7.80 8.42
C LYS A 248 3.23 8.16 7.28
N MET A 249 3.56 9.22 6.58
CA MET A 249 2.81 9.66 5.41
C MET A 249 3.46 9.13 4.14
N THR A 250 2.64 8.78 3.15
CA THR A 250 3.14 8.57 1.80
C THR A 250 3.54 9.92 1.20
N GLY A 251 4.69 9.95 0.56
CA GLY A 251 5.18 11.12 -0.14
C GLY A 251 4.41 11.40 -1.44
N GLN A 252 5.11 11.78 -2.47
CA GLN A 252 4.53 11.97 -3.81
C GLN A 252 4.10 10.63 -4.41
N LEU A 253 3.24 10.68 -5.45
CA LEU A 253 2.94 9.50 -6.26
C LEU A 253 4.24 8.91 -6.82
N TYR A 254 4.30 7.58 -6.88
CA TYR A 254 5.40 6.88 -7.50
C TYR A 254 5.36 7.08 -9.01
N THR A 255 6.52 7.36 -9.59
CA THR A 255 6.68 7.41 -11.05
C THR A 255 7.57 6.26 -11.48
N THR A 256 7.02 5.32 -12.21
CA THR A 256 7.73 4.12 -12.69
C THR A 256 8.99 4.48 -13.46
N GLY A 257 10.07 3.77 -13.18
CA GLY A 257 11.35 3.96 -13.86
C GLY A 257 12.15 5.18 -13.37
N ILE A 258 11.62 5.98 -12.45
CA ILE A 258 12.33 7.15 -11.89
C ILE A 258 12.85 6.82 -10.48
N PRO A 259 14.17 6.86 -10.26
CA PRO A 259 14.76 6.60 -8.95
C PRO A 259 14.27 7.60 -7.89
N TYR A 260 14.11 7.12 -6.66
CA TYR A 260 13.92 8.01 -5.53
C TYR A 260 15.17 8.85 -5.27
N SER A 261 14.97 10.09 -4.80
CA SER A 261 16.10 10.86 -4.28
C SER A 261 16.72 10.16 -3.06
N PRO A 262 18.01 10.40 -2.78
CA PRO A 262 18.68 9.81 -1.59
C PRO A 262 17.92 10.09 -0.28
N GLU A 263 17.29 11.26 -0.16
CA GLU A 263 16.46 11.62 0.99
C GLU A 263 15.22 10.74 1.12
N LYS A 264 14.50 10.51 0.00
CA LYS A 264 13.32 9.64 -0.04
C LYS A 264 13.68 8.19 0.26
N ILE A 265 14.81 7.70 -0.26
CA ILE A 265 15.33 6.35 0.04
C ILE A 265 15.62 6.25 1.54
N ARG A 266 16.35 7.21 2.11
CA ARG A 266 16.67 7.24 3.54
C ARG A 266 15.41 7.25 4.40
N SER A 267 14.45 8.10 4.08
CA SER A 267 13.18 8.20 4.81
C SER A 267 12.39 6.89 4.75
N SER A 268 12.33 6.25 3.57
CA SER A 268 11.65 4.96 3.39
C SER A 268 12.32 3.85 4.19
N VAL A 269 13.66 3.77 4.19
CA VAL A 269 14.38 2.76 4.97
C VAL A 269 14.20 2.98 6.48
N LEU A 270 14.21 4.24 6.94
CA LEU A 270 13.87 4.59 8.32
C LEU A 270 12.44 4.10 8.68
N ALA A 271 11.46 4.39 7.83
CA ALA A 271 10.08 3.95 8.04
C ALA A 271 9.92 2.43 8.09
N MET A 272 10.66 1.70 7.25
CA MET A 272 10.62 0.23 7.19
C MET A 272 11.32 -0.44 8.38
N SER A 273 12.37 0.17 8.92
CA SER A 273 13.27 -0.49 9.87
C SER A 273 13.07 -0.06 11.32
N THR A 274 12.55 1.15 11.56
CA THR A 274 12.43 1.68 12.93
C THR A 274 11.47 0.88 13.79
N ASP A 275 10.23 0.68 13.32
CA ASP A 275 9.19 0.00 14.11
C ASP A 275 9.52 -1.46 14.42
N PRO A 276 9.97 -2.29 13.47
CA PRO A 276 10.33 -3.66 13.79
C PRO A 276 11.40 -3.77 14.88
N ILE A 277 12.39 -2.87 14.87
CA ILE A 277 13.41 -2.82 15.91
C ILE A 277 12.80 -2.37 17.24
N ALA A 278 12.07 -1.25 17.25
CA ALA A 278 11.52 -0.64 18.44
C ALA A 278 10.54 -1.57 19.18
N TYR A 279 9.58 -2.14 18.45
CA TYR A 279 8.58 -3.04 19.02
C TYR A 279 9.18 -4.36 19.51
N SER A 280 10.17 -4.89 18.81
CA SER A 280 10.86 -6.11 19.24
C SER A 280 11.68 -5.89 20.51
N LEU A 281 12.39 -4.76 20.63
CA LEU A 281 13.11 -4.41 21.85
C LEU A 281 12.16 -4.18 23.03
N ALA A 282 11.03 -3.53 22.80
CA ALA A 282 9.99 -3.34 23.82
C ALA A 282 9.41 -4.69 24.30
N ALA A 283 9.17 -5.62 23.38
CA ALA A 283 8.72 -6.97 23.72
C ALA A 283 9.74 -7.74 24.55
N LEU A 284 11.03 -7.65 24.22
CA LEU A 284 12.10 -8.25 25.01
C LEU A 284 12.22 -7.64 26.40
N ASP A 285 12.16 -6.32 26.52
CA ASP A 285 12.22 -5.64 27.82
C ASP A 285 10.99 -5.98 28.69
N LYS A 286 9.81 -6.13 28.08
CA LYS A 286 8.59 -6.58 28.78
C LYS A 286 8.74 -8.00 29.32
N GLN A 287 9.19 -8.94 28.48
CA GLN A 287 9.41 -10.34 28.90
C GLN A 287 10.44 -10.46 30.03
N ASN A 288 11.45 -9.61 30.00
CA ASN A 288 12.49 -9.56 31.04
C ASN A 288 12.08 -8.74 32.27
N GLY A 289 10.82 -8.28 32.36
CA GLY A 289 10.30 -7.52 33.49
C GLY A 289 10.89 -6.12 33.67
N LYS A 290 11.56 -5.58 32.66
CA LYS A 290 12.19 -4.24 32.72
C LYS A 290 11.21 -3.11 32.52
N VAL A 291 10.05 -3.36 31.91
CA VAL A 291 9.01 -2.39 31.63
C VAL A 291 7.62 -2.97 31.87
N SER A 292 6.71 -2.15 32.33
CA SER A 292 5.29 -2.49 32.56
C SER A 292 4.42 -2.15 31.35
N ASP A 293 3.22 -2.75 31.28
CA ASP A 293 2.23 -2.40 30.26
C ASP A 293 1.82 -0.93 30.33
N LYS A 294 1.72 -0.36 31.53
CA LYS A 294 1.41 1.06 31.73
C LYS A 294 2.47 1.95 31.06
N GLN A 295 3.73 1.63 31.21
CA GLN A 295 4.83 2.37 30.56
C GLN A 295 4.80 2.22 29.04
N LEU A 296 4.55 1.01 28.52
CA LEU A 296 4.48 0.78 27.07
C LEU A 296 3.26 1.44 26.40
N ASN A 297 2.19 1.67 27.15
CA ASN A 297 1.00 2.38 26.67
C ASN A 297 1.22 3.91 26.59
N SER A 298 2.24 4.46 27.29
CA SER A 298 2.62 5.85 27.13
C SER A 298 3.40 6.01 25.82
N LYS A 299 2.82 6.76 24.87
CA LYS A 299 3.43 7.00 23.56
C LYS A 299 4.77 7.74 23.70
N VAL A 300 4.84 8.70 24.57
CA VAL A 300 6.07 9.47 24.86
C VAL A 300 7.16 8.55 25.41
N PHE A 301 6.86 7.72 26.41
CA PHE A 301 7.83 6.76 26.93
C PHE A 301 8.31 5.81 25.84
N PHE A 302 7.39 5.28 25.03
CA PHE A 302 7.72 4.35 23.95
C PHE A 302 8.62 5.00 22.90
N THR A 303 8.30 6.24 22.49
CA THR A 303 9.11 6.99 21.53
C THR A 303 10.52 7.22 22.04
N GLN A 304 10.66 7.78 23.24
CA GLN A 304 11.97 8.10 23.82
C GLN A 304 12.83 6.87 24.10
N ARG A 305 12.18 5.79 24.57
CA ARG A 305 12.89 4.56 24.97
C ARG A 305 13.24 3.66 23.80
N TYR A 306 12.39 3.58 22.75
CA TYR A 306 12.50 2.60 21.68
C TYR A 306 12.56 3.20 20.29
N LEU A 307 11.61 4.08 19.89
CA LEU A 307 11.56 4.60 18.52
C LEU A 307 12.75 5.50 18.18
N ASP A 308 13.06 6.49 19.00
CA ASP A 308 14.18 7.41 18.74
C ASP A 308 15.54 6.70 18.74
N PRO A 309 15.84 5.79 19.66
CA PRO A 309 17.05 4.99 19.58
C PRO A 309 17.12 4.12 18.34
N ALA A 310 16.01 3.50 17.92
CA ALA A 310 15.94 2.72 16.70
C ALA A 310 16.17 3.59 15.45
N LYS A 311 15.56 4.78 15.36
CA LYS A 311 15.82 5.75 14.27
C LYS A 311 17.29 6.14 14.19
N ARG A 312 17.90 6.45 15.33
CA ARG A 312 19.34 6.77 15.39
C ARG A 312 20.20 5.61 14.92
N LEU A 313 19.88 4.39 15.34
CA LEU A 313 20.59 3.20 14.91
C LEU A 313 20.52 2.99 13.40
N VAL A 314 19.30 3.02 12.82
CA VAL A 314 19.10 2.90 11.37
C VAL A 314 19.87 3.97 10.61
N SER A 315 19.83 5.22 11.09
CA SER A 315 20.60 6.31 10.50
C SER A 315 22.11 6.03 10.54
N GLN A 316 22.64 5.57 11.67
CA GLN A 316 24.07 5.24 11.80
C GLN A 316 24.48 4.12 10.84
N VAL A 317 23.64 3.09 10.65
CA VAL A 317 23.93 2.01 9.70
C VAL A 317 23.90 2.53 8.25
N LEU A 318 22.94 3.39 7.91
CA LEU A 318 22.91 4.04 6.60
C LEU A 318 24.12 4.95 6.35
N ASP A 319 24.70 5.50 7.41
CA ASP A 319 25.91 6.34 7.38
C ASP A 319 27.22 5.50 7.48
N GLY A 320 27.13 4.17 7.40
CA GLY A 320 28.29 3.28 7.28
C GLY A 320 28.65 2.47 8.53
N LYS A 321 27.86 2.54 9.62
CA LYS A 321 28.06 1.65 10.77
C LYS A 321 27.78 0.21 10.36
N LYS A 322 28.69 -0.70 10.71
CA LYS A 322 28.59 -2.11 10.35
C LYS A 322 27.39 -2.77 11.05
N ALA A 323 26.52 -3.39 10.25
CA ALA A 323 25.33 -4.11 10.71
C ALA A 323 25.65 -5.62 10.83
N ASP A 324 26.40 -6.00 11.86
CA ASP A 324 26.80 -7.39 12.09
C ASP A 324 26.20 -7.99 13.37
N GLU A 325 26.50 -9.27 13.62
CA GLU A 325 26.02 -10.01 14.80
C GLU A 325 26.39 -9.31 16.11
N ALA A 326 27.57 -8.68 16.17
CA ALA A 326 28.01 -7.98 17.38
C ALA A 326 27.12 -6.78 17.68
N LEU A 327 26.75 -5.99 16.65
CA LEU A 327 25.80 -4.88 16.80
C LEU A 327 24.43 -5.38 17.23
N VAL A 328 23.93 -6.47 16.63
CA VAL A 328 22.63 -7.07 16.98
C VAL A 328 22.62 -7.49 18.45
N CYS A 329 23.64 -8.21 18.91
CA CYS A 329 23.76 -8.64 20.29
C CYS A 329 23.83 -7.44 21.26
N GLN A 330 24.57 -6.41 20.91
CA GLN A 330 24.66 -5.18 21.70
C GLN A 330 23.30 -4.49 21.84
N ILE A 331 22.57 -4.34 20.73
CA ILE A 331 21.27 -3.63 20.70
C ILE A 331 20.18 -4.43 21.42
N ALA A 332 20.12 -5.74 21.20
CA ALA A 332 19.13 -6.60 21.86
C ALA A 332 19.52 -6.94 23.32
N GLY A 333 20.74 -6.60 23.75
CA GLY A 333 21.23 -6.90 25.11
C GLY A 333 21.35 -8.40 25.37
N ILE A 334 21.80 -9.17 24.38
CA ILE A 334 21.92 -10.63 24.43
C ILE A 334 23.33 -11.09 24.08
N THR A 335 23.62 -12.37 24.37
CA THR A 335 24.85 -13.00 23.92
C THR A 335 24.73 -13.66 22.56
N PRO A 336 25.82 -13.93 21.83
CA PRO A 336 25.81 -14.69 20.58
C PRO A 336 25.18 -16.09 20.72
N GLU A 337 25.35 -16.74 21.88
CA GLU A 337 24.74 -18.04 22.17
C GLU A 337 23.23 -17.93 22.24
N LYS A 338 22.71 -16.87 22.86
CA LYS A 338 21.25 -16.62 22.93
C LYS A 338 20.66 -16.36 21.56
N LEU A 339 21.37 -15.67 20.67
CA LEU A 339 20.96 -15.47 19.29
C LEU A 339 20.88 -16.81 18.53
N LYS A 340 21.88 -17.68 18.68
CA LYS A 340 21.88 -19.03 18.08
C LYS A 340 20.75 -19.90 18.65
N GLU A 341 20.47 -19.80 19.95
CA GLU A 341 19.34 -20.46 20.58
C GLU A 341 18.00 -20.00 19.95
N ALA A 342 17.82 -18.69 19.74
CA ALA A 342 16.62 -18.13 19.11
C ALA A 342 16.39 -18.71 17.71
N HIS A 343 17.43 -18.81 16.89
CA HIS A 343 17.35 -19.48 15.60
C HIS A 343 16.96 -20.96 15.71
N THR A 344 17.51 -21.66 16.69
CA THR A 344 17.21 -23.07 16.93
C THR A 344 15.75 -23.28 17.30
N ILE A 345 15.19 -22.40 18.16
CA ILE A 345 13.77 -22.44 18.58
C ILE A 345 12.82 -22.27 17.40
N LEU A 346 13.16 -21.41 16.44
CA LEU A 346 12.32 -21.10 15.29
C LEU A 346 12.53 -22.02 14.10
N THR A 347 13.60 -22.81 14.08
CA THR A 347 13.86 -23.75 12.97
C THR A 347 12.91 -24.94 13.05
N PRO A 348 12.09 -25.19 12.01
CA PRO A 348 11.23 -26.36 12.00
C PRO A 348 12.08 -27.65 12.11
N PRO A 349 11.60 -28.67 12.84
CA PRO A 349 12.29 -29.95 12.89
C PRO A 349 12.42 -30.50 11.46
N LYS A 350 13.64 -30.85 11.04
CA LYS A 350 13.87 -31.50 9.75
C LYS A 350 13.01 -32.76 9.69
N ARG A 351 12.05 -32.79 8.76
CA ARG A 351 11.32 -34.03 8.43
C ARG A 351 12.38 -35.03 7.94
N GLY A 352 12.72 -36.00 8.81
CA GLY A 352 13.59 -37.10 8.41
C GLY A 352 12.98 -37.82 7.24
N MET A 353 13.73 -38.00 6.13
CA MET A 353 13.44 -39.02 5.15
C MET A 353 13.28 -40.33 5.92
N MET A 354 12.24 -41.14 5.58
CA MET A 354 11.94 -42.43 6.18
C MET A 354 13.17 -43.35 6.14
N GLY A 355 14.03 -43.23 7.16
CA GLY A 355 15.08 -44.18 7.47
C GLY A 355 14.78 -44.77 8.85
N LYS A 356 14.92 -46.10 9.01
CA LYS A 356 14.66 -46.87 10.23
C LYS A 356 15.59 -46.50 11.41
N GLY A 357 15.57 -45.19 11.81
CA GLY A 357 16.28 -44.71 13.00
C GLY A 357 15.28 -44.15 14.01
N LYS A 358 15.49 -44.41 15.30
CA LYS A 358 14.67 -43.82 16.38
C LYS A 358 14.64 -42.29 16.22
N ALA A 359 13.46 -41.74 16.02
CA ALA A 359 13.25 -40.31 15.95
C ALA A 359 13.80 -39.67 17.26
N LYS A 360 14.71 -38.69 17.13
CA LYS A 360 15.12 -37.90 18.29
C LYS A 360 13.90 -37.17 18.86
N PRO A 361 13.74 -37.07 20.18
CA PRO A 361 12.62 -36.39 20.77
C PRO A 361 12.58 -34.94 20.26
N VAL A 362 11.44 -34.53 19.74
CA VAL A 362 11.20 -33.14 19.30
C VAL A 362 11.12 -32.29 20.54
N VAL A 363 12.09 -31.38 20.72
CA VAL A 363 12.06 -30.41 21.81
C VAL A 363 10.85 -29.49 21.60
N GLN A 364 9.94 -29.47 22.58
CA GLN A 364 8.80 -28.56 22.56
C GLN A 364 9.18 -27.27 23.32
N TYR A 365 9.09 -26.14 22.65
CA TYR A 365 9.34 -24.83 23.23
C TYR A 365 8.02 -24.17 23.63
N THR A 366 8.00 -23.42 24.73
CA THR A 366 6.83 -22.66 25.19
C THR A 366 6.49 -21.52 24.25
N ASN A 367 5.29 -20.96 24.37
CA ASN A 367 4.89 -19.79 23.59
C ASN A 367 5.75 -18.56 23.91
N GLU A 368 6.15 -18.41 25.18
CA GLU A 368 7.05 -17.34 25.62
C GLU A 368 8.43 -17.45 25.00
N GLN A 369 9.03 -18.66 25.02
CA GLN A 369 10.32 -18.90 24.36
C GLN A 369 10.28 -18.61 22.86
N LYS A 370 9.17 -18.99 22.18
CA LYS A 370 8.99 -18.69 20.77
C LYS A 370 8.77 -17.20 20.51
N ALA A 371 8.07 -16.48 21.40
CA ALA A 371 7.88 -15.05 21.29
C ALA A 371 9.18 -14.28 21.48
N GLU A 372 9.99 -14.67 22.48
CA GLU A 372 11.34 -14.12 22.69
C GLU A 372 12.23 -14.35 21.46
N ALA A 373 12.30 -15.57 20.98
CA ALA A 373 13.08 -15.92 19.81
C ALA A 373 12.67 -15.12 18.57
N ARG A 374 11.36 -14.91 18.33
CA ARG A 374 10.87 -14.07 17.24
C ARG A 374 11.30 -12.62 17.39
N ALA A 375 11.22 -12.06 18.59
CA ALA A 375 11.66 -10.68 18.83
C ALA A 375 13.16 -10.52 18.57
N ILE A 376 14.00 -11.46 19.05
CA ILE A 376 15.44 -11.46 18.81
C ILE A 376 15.76 -11.54 17.32
N THR A 377 15.18 -12.51 16.62
CA THR A 377 15.44 -12.70 15.18
C THR A 377 14.86 -11.59 14.32
N GLU A 378 13.81 -10.90 14.76
CA GLU A 378 13.27 -9.72 14.06
C GLU A 378 14.24 -8.53 14.16
N VAL A 379 14.84 -8.29 15.36
CA VAL A 379 15.88 -7.27 15.52
C VAL A 379 17.07 -7.58 14.60
N GLU A 380 17.56 -8.82 14.62
CA GLU A 380 18.68 -9.26 13.77
C GLU A 380 18.34 -9.05 12.30
N ARG A 381 17.22 -9.63 11.83
CA ARG A 381 16.79 -9.56 10.44
C ARG A 381 16.69 -8.11 9.97
N THR A 382 16.12 -7.25 10.79
CA THR A 382 15.92 -5.86 10.42
C THR A 382 17.26 -5.12 10.34
N ILE A 383 18.11 -5.21 11.35
CA ILE A 383 19.42 -4.52 11.39
C ILE A 383 20.30 -4.96 10.22
N THR A 384 20.41 -6.27 9.99
CA THR A 384 21.28 -6.82 8.94
C THR A 384 20.80 -6.52 7.52
N ASN A 385 19.52 -6.20 7.35
CA ASN A 385 18.94 -5.87 6.05
C ASN A 385 18.78 -4.38 5.75
N ILE A 386 19.15 -3.47 6.66
CA ILE A 386 19.02 -2.01 6.42
C ILE A 386 19.70 -1.60 5.10
N VAL A 387 20.93 -2.06 4.87
CA VAL A 387 21.68 -1.75 3.63
C VAL A 387 21.03 -2.41 2.41
N ASN A 388 20.52 -3.64 2.55
CA ASN A 388 19.82 -4.33 1.49
C ASN A 388 18.50 -3.63 1.11
N TYR A 389 17.78 -3.08 2.07
CA TYR A 389 16.58 -2.27 1.79
C TYR A 389 16.93 -1.01 0.99
N LYS A 390 18.02 -0.32 1.35
CA LYS A 390 18.53 0.81 0.58
C LYS A 390 18.84 0.40 -0.86
N LEU A 391 19.64 -0.65 -1.05
CA LEU A 391 20.02 -1.15 -2.39
C LEU A 391 18.82 -1.61 -3.20
N ALA A 392 17.83 -2.26 -2.58
CA ALA A 392 16.61 -2.65 -3.25
C ALA A 392 15.82 -1.43 -3.77
N LEU A 393 15.70 -0.36 -2.97
CA LEU A 393 15.03 0.88 -3.38
C LEU A 393 15.81 1.60 -4.50
N GLU A 394 17.14 1.58 -4.48
CA GLU A 394 17.99 2.16 -5.51
C GLU A 394 17.86 1.43 -6.85
N ASN A 395 17.75 0.10 -6.83
CA ASN A 395 17.71 -0.74 -8.03
C ASN A 395 16.29 -1.00 -8.56
N SER A 396 15.26 -0.75 -7.76
CA SER A 396 13.87 -1.07 -8.11
C SER A 396 13.41 -0.47 -9.44
N PRO A 397 13.70 0.80 -9.80
CA PRO A 397 13.21 1.38 -11.05
C PRO A 397 13.66 0.60 -12.29
N GLU A 398 14.91 0.17 -12.34
CA GLU A 398 15.44 -0.63 -13.45
C GLU A 398 14.84 -2.05 -13.44
N GLN A 399 14.77 -2.68 -12.26
CA GLN A 399 14.20 -4.02 -12.11
C GLN A 399 12.71 -4.07 -12.48
N GLU A 400 11.93 -3.04 -12.13
CA GLU A 400 10.52 -2.93 -12.49
C GLU A 400 10.34 -2.86 -14.01
N MET A 401 11.10 -2.01 -14.68
CA MET A 401 11.05 -1.89 -16.13
C MET A 401 11.47 -3.18 -16.82
N GLN A 402 12.53 -3.83 -16.34
CA GLN A 402 12.96 -5.12 -16.86
C GLN A 402 11.91 -6.21 -16.65
N SER A 403 11.21 -6.20 -15.51
CA SER A 403 10.13 -7.14 -15.22
C SER A 403 8.96 -6.99 -16.20
N VAL A 404 8.60 -5.76 -16.57
CA VAL A 404 7.56 -5.51 -17.59
C VAL A 404 8.01 -6.06 -18.94
N LEU A 405 9.24 -5.76 -19.37
CA LEU A 405 9.78 -6.25 -20.63
C LEU A 405 9.87 -7.79 -20.68
N ASN A 406 10.29 -8.41 -19.60
CA ASN A 406 10.33 -9.88 -19.48
C ASN A 406 8.94 -10.49 -19.60
N ALA A 407 7.95 -9.91 -18.92
CA ALA A 407 6.58 -10.39 -19.00
C ALA A 407 6.01 -10.26 -20.40
N LEU A 408 6.21 -9.12 -21.07
CA LEU A 408 5.78 -8.89 -22.46
C LEU A 408 6.43 -9.85 -23.45
N SER A 409 7.67 -10.28 -23.21
CA SER A 409 8.37 -11.28 -24.03
C SER A 409 8.04 -12.73 -23.67
N GLY A 410 7.08 -12.97 -22.78
CA GLY A 410 6.67 -14.29 -22.34
C GLY A 410 7.60 -14.95 -21.30
N GLY A 411 8.54 -14.21 -20.75
CA GLY A 411 9.39 -14.66 -19.64
C GLY A 411 8.62 -14.69 -18.32
N TYR A 412 8.87 -15.72 -17.51
CA TYR A 412 8.42 -15.74 -16.11
C TYR A 412 9.52 -15.16 -15.22
N ILE A 413 9.10 -14.37 -14.24
CA ILE A 413 9.98 -13.75 -13.26
C ILE A 413 10.06 -14.62 -12.03
#